data_0e8cec44a53ba4c897fa507004643dd6
#
_entry.id   0e8cec44a53ba4c897fa507004643dd6
#
_cell.length_a   1.000
_cell.length_b   1.000
_cell.length_c   1.000
_cell.angle_alpha   90.00
_cell.angle_beta   90.00
_cell.angle_gamma   90.00
#
_symmetry.space_group_name_H-M   'P 1'
#
loop_
_entity.id
_entity.type
_entity.pdbx_description
1 polymer ?
#
loop_
_entity_poly.entity_id
_entity_poly.type
_entity_poly.pdbx_seq_one_letter_code
_entity_poly.pdbx_strand_id
1 'polypeptide(L)'
;MVFINLILLAAIASVGYLFFTKANSSLFLKNSTLNGYDVSEKTAEEAMQLFVDAYQSSTLEIRENGSTVLTTSLSDLGCRIDEAKLLANIQDCMKNQRLELLVNLFTSNSSQIEIPITLDDNAFQDIIQVKNLNVKRIPSQDAELIFKDGSYSIQPEVYGNELDDDSLRSLIQTALSSANFSGTSLNLVVDVPASLYKLPSVTKDDPDMNRLMKIYNR
;
A
#
# COMPACT_ATOMS: atom_id res chain seq x y z
N MET A 1 41.04 -47.98 -12.01
CA MET A 1 39.60 -47.91 -12.33
C MET A 1 38.68 -48.03 -11.10
N VAL A 2 38.86 -49.01 -10.23
CA VAL A 2 38.00 -49.23 -9.04
C VAL A 2 37.99 -48.03 -8.09
N PHE A 3 39.13 -47.38 -7.85
CA PHE A 3 39.25 -46.22 -6.94
C PHE A 3 38.52 -44.97 -7.46
N ILE A 4 38.53 -44.76 -8.76
CA ILE A 4 37.82 -43.62 -9.40
C ILE A 4 36.30 -43.81 -9.30
N ASN A 5 35.82 -45.04 -9.50
CA ASN A 5 34.41 -45.38 -9.36
C ASN A 5 33.91 -45.25 -7.91
N LEU A 6 34.76 -45.56 -6.91
CA LEU A 6 34.42 -45.41 -5.49
C LEU A 6 34.29 -43.92 -5.10
N ILE A 7 35.18 -43.06 -5.59
CA ILE A 7 35.13 -41.62 -5.39
C ILE A 7 33.88 -41.02 -6.05
N LEU A 8 33.55 -41.45 -7.27
CA LEU A 8 32.36 -41.00 -7.99
C LEU A 8 31.08 -41.43 -7.26
N LEU A 9 31.00 -42.65 -6.76
CA LEU A 9 29.88 -43.16 -5.96
C LEU A 9 29.71 -42.35 -4.65
N ALA A 10 30.81 -42.07 -3.95
CA ALA A 10 30.79 -41.27 -2.74
C ALA A 10 30.33 -39.81 -3.01
N ALA A 11 30.77 -39.24 -4.13
CA ALA A 11 30.32 -37.91 -4.55
C ALA A 11 28.81 -37.86 -4.87
N ILE A 12 28.32 -38.86 -5.62
CA ILE A 12 26.88 -38.98 -5.94
C ILE A 12 26.06 -39.19 -4.66
N ALA A 13 26.51 -40.04 -3.74
CA ALA A 13 25.84 -40.27 -2.45
C ALA A 13 25.80 -38.98 -1.60
N SER A 14 26.92 -38.25 -1.57
CA SER A 14 27.00 -36.97 -0.84
C SER A 14 26.05 -35.91 -1.42
N VAL A 15 26.00 -35.78 -2.74
CA VAL A 15 25.06 -34.87 -3.42
C VAL A 15 23.62 -35.31 -3.17
N GLY A 16 23.33 -36.61 -3.25
CA GLY A 16 22.00 -37.14 -2.96
C GLY A 16 21.55 -36.90 -1.52
N TYR A 17 22.48 -37.06 -0.56
CA TYR A 17 22.22 -36.77 0.84
C TYR A 17 21.96 -35.28 1.09
N LEU A 18 22.77 -34.39 0.52
CA LEU A 18 22.55 -32.93 0.61
C LEU A 18 21.23 -32.53 -0.03
N PHE A 19 20.91 -33.12 -1.19
CA PHE A 19 19.62 -32.85 -1.84
C PHE A 19 18.45 -33.29 -0.96
N PHE A 20 18.50 -34.51 -0.42
CA PHE A 20 17.45 -35.05 0.44
C PHE A 20 17.25 -34.23 1.72
N THR A 21 18.31 -33.81 2.39
CA THR A 21 18.24 -33.01 3.62
C THR A 21 17.70 -31.61 3.35
N LYS A 22 18.11 -30.97 2.25
CA LYS A 22 17.64 -29.64 1.89
C LYS A 22 16.22 -29.65 1.32
N ALA A 23 15.83 -30.69 0.58
CA ALA A 23 14.48 -30.86 0.07
C ALA A 23 13.43 -31.02 1.19
N ASN A 24 13.82 -31.62 2.32
CA ASN A 24 12.97 -31.84 3.49
C ASN A 24 13.15 -30.78 4.59
N SER A 25 14.00 -29.79 4.38
CA SER A 25 14.19 -28.69 5.34
C SER A 25 12.97 -27.79 5.40
N SER A 26 12.57 -27.32 6.58
CA SER A 26 11.56 -26.27 6.77
C SER A 26 12.16 -24.86 6.65
N LEU A 27 13.44 -24.74 6.27
CA LEU A 27 14.15 -23.47 6.18
C LEU A 27 14.31 -23.01 4.73
N PHE A 28 14.41 -21.71 4.52
CA PHE A 28 14.86 -21.16 3.25
C PHE A 28 16.28 -21.63 2.90
N LEU A 29 16.56 -21.68 1.62
CA LEU A 29 17.91 -22.00 1.14
C LEU A 29 18.89 -20.88 1.50
N LYS A 30 20.19 -21.20 1.49
CA LYS A 30 21.23 -20.18 1.63
C LYS A 30 21.16 -19.17 0.49
N ASN A 31 21.58 -17.92 0.76
CA ASN A 31 21.55 -16.79 -0.18
C ASN A 31 20.14 -16.52 -0.75
N SER A 32 19.11 -16.75 0.07
CA SER A 32 17.72 -16.42 -0.29
C SER A 32 17.35 -15.05 0.22
N THR A 33 16.75 -14.25 -0.67
CA THR A 33 16.12 -12.97 -0.31
C THR A 33 14.66 -12.98 -0.71
N LEU A 34 13.82 -12.35 0.10
CA LEU A 34 12.40 -12.19 -0.13
C LEU A 34 12.03 -10.70 -0.02
N ASN A 35 11.58 -10.09 -1.11
CA ASN A 35 11.37 -8.63 -1.20
C ASN A 35 12.59 -7.84 -0.70
N GLY A 36 13.82 -8.33 -0.94
CA GLY A 36 15.07 -7.70 -0.48
C GLY A 36 15.50 -8.01 0.95
N TYR A 37 14.66 -8.69 1.76
CA TYR A 37 15.07 -9.19 3.08
C TYR A 37 15.88 -10.47 2.97
N ASP A 38 16.97 -10.56 3.73
CA ASP A 38 17.73 -11.82 3.85
C ASP A 38 16.92 -12.81 4.70
N VAL A 39 16.41 -13.84 4.04
CA VAL A 39 15.67 -14.95 4.67
C VAL A 39 16.47 -16.25 4.69
N SER A 40 17.78 -16.19 4.38
CA SER A 40 18.66 -17.36 4.37
C SER A 40 18.55 -18.15 5.67
N GLU A 41 18.28 -19.45 5.54
CA GLU A 41 18.20 -20.40 6.66
C GLU A 41 17.14 -20.04 7.74
N LYS A 42 16.17 -19.18 7.42
CA LYS A 42 15.03 -18.85 8.27
C LYS A 42 13.83 -19.76 7.98
N THR A 43 12.97 -19.92 8.98
CA THR A 43 11.65 -20.54 8.79
C THR A 43 10.70 -19.55 8.09
N ALA A 44 9.53 -20.01 7.67
CA ALA A 44 8.50 -19.14 7.09
C ALA A 44 8.00 -18.13 8.14
N GLU A 45 7.87 -18.53 9.38
CA GLU A 45 7.43 -17.71 10.49
C GLU A 45 8.47 -16.62 10.83
N GLU A 46 9.76 -16.98 10.87
CA GLU A 46 10.84 -16.00 11.07
C GLU A 46 10.92 -15.00 9.91
N ALA A 47 10.72 -15.45 8.67
CA ALA A 47 10.64 -14.57 7.51
C ALA A 47 9.43 -13.64 7.58
N MET A 48 8.25 -14.17 7.97
CA MET A 48 7.04 -13.36 8.18
C MET A 48 7.27 -12.26 9.21
N GLN A 49 7.94 -12.58 10.32
CA GLN A 49 8.19 -11.60 11.38
C GLN A 49 9.02 -10.40 10.89
N LEU A 50 9.96 -10.59 9.95
CA LEU A 50 10.69 -9.47 9.35
C LEU A 50 9.76 -8.45 8.67
N PHE A 51 8.73 -8.94 7.98
CA PHE A 51 7.74 -8.07 7.35
C PHE A 51 6.83 -7.39 8.36
N VAL A 52 6.40 -8.10 9.40
CA VAL A 52 5.57 -7.54 10.48
C VAL A 52 6.32 -6.44 11.21
N ASP A 53 7.59 -6.65 11.57
CA ASP A 53 8.43 -5.66 12.26
C ASP A 53 8.68 -4.42 11.40
N ALA A 54 8.98 -4.63 10.11
CA ALA A 54 9.16 -3.53 9.17
C ALA A 54 7.86 -2.73 8.97
N TYR A 55 6.73 -3.41 8.90
CA TYR A 55 5.42 -2.78 8.80
C TYR A 55 5.10 -1.93 10.04
N GLN A 56 5.33 -2.45 11.26
CA GLN A 56 5.07 -1.74 12.52
C GLN A 56 5.87 -0.44 12.63
N SER A 57 7.05 -0.39 12.04
CA SER A 57 7.91 0.80 12.00
C SER A 57 7.68 1.70 10.78
N SER A 58 6.72 1.36 9.92
CA SER A 58 6.42 2.11 8.70
C SER A 58 5.44 3.25 8.95
N THR A 59 5.62 4.33 8.20
CA THR A 59 4.82 5.55 8.31
C THR A 59 4.23 5.95 6.97
N LEU A 60 3.10 6.67 7.04
CA LEU A 60 2.50 7.38 5.92
C LEU A 60 2.67 8.88 6.14
N GLU A 61 3.15 9.57 5.12
CA GLU A 61 3.19 11.02 5.05
C GLU A 61 2.28 11.49 3.91
N ILE A 62 1.27 12.29 4.27
CA ILE A 62 0.39 12.94 3.28
C ILE A 62 0.91 14.37 3.07
N ARG A 63 1.14 14.72 1.81
CA ARG A 63 1.59 16.05 1.39
C ARG A 63 0.56 16.74 0.53
N GLU A 64 0.42 18.03 0.74
CA GLU A 64 -0.45 18.91 -0.02
C GLU A 64 0.34 20.14 -0.44
N ASN A 65 0.38 20.41 -1.74
CA ASN A 65 1.18 21.52 -2.31
C ASN A 65 2.65 21.52 -1.83
N GLY A 66 3.25 20.32 -1.72
CA GLY A 66 4.63 20.14 -1.26
C GLY A 66 4.85 20.25 0.25
N SER A 67 3.79 20.50 1.04
CA SER A 67 3.86 20.60 2.49
C SER A 67 3.23 19.37 3.14
N THR A 68 3.87 18.82 4.18
CA THR A 68 3.34 17.71 4.96
C THR A 68 2.14 18.16 5.78
N VAL A 69 0.98 17.54 5.55
CA VAL A 69 -0.28 17.84 6.28
C VAL A 69 -0.61 16.78 7.32
N LEU A 70 -0.10 15.55 7.13
CA LEU A 70 -0.25 14.47 8.09
C LEU A 70 0.96 13.54 8.03
N THR A 71 1.45 13.12 9.20
CA THR A 71 2.33 11.96 9.35
C THR A 71 1.72 11.02 10.39
N THR A 72 1.57 9.76 10.05
CA THR A 72 0.99 8.74 10.93
C THR A 72 1.66 7.40 10.70
N SER A 73 1.59 6.49 11.68
CA SER A 73 1.98 5.10 11.45
C SER A 73 0.95 4.39 10.56
N LEU A 74 1.38 3.36 9.83
CA LEU A 74 0.42 2.55 9.05
C LEU A 74 -0.57 1.84 9.97
N SER A 75 -0.16 1.44 11.16
CA SER A 75 -1.03 0.80 12.16
C SER A 75 -2.10 1.77 12.69
N ASP A 76 -1.74 3.03 12.98
CA ASP A 76 -2.71 4.04 13.43
C ASP A 76 -3.71 4.38 12.32
N LEU A 77 -3.27 4.34 11.06
CA LEU A 77 -4.16 4.53 9.90
C LEU A 77 -5.20 3.40 9.76
N GLY A 78 -5.07 2.32 10.53
CA GLY A 78 -5.94 1.15 10.43
C GLY A 78 -5.50 0.14 9.39
N CYS A 79 -4.31 0.30 8.82
CA CYS A 79 -3.73 -0.74 7.99
C CYS A 79 -3.42 -1.97 8.84
N ARG A 80 -3.60 -3.16 8.28
CA ARG A 80 -3.28 -4.44 8.94
C ARG A 80 -2.72 -5.41 7.92
N ILE A 81 -1.71 -6.17 8.31
CA ILE A 81 -1.23 -7.32 7.52
C ILE A 81 -2.15 -8.50 7.83
N ASP A 82 -2.63 -9.18 6.79
CA ASP A 82 -3.20 -10.51 6.91
C ASP A 82 -2.05 -11.53 7.06
N GLU A 83 -1.65 -11.78 8.31
CA GLU A 83 -0.53 -12.66 8.62
C GLU A 83 -0.74 -14.09 8.11
N ALA A 84 -1.98 -14.58 8.11
CA ALA A 84 -2.28 -15.92 7.61
C ALA A 84 -2.03 -16.04 6.10
N LYS A 85 -2.49 -15.03 5.34
CA LYS A 85 -2.25 -14.96 3.89
C LYS A 85 -0.76 -14.70 3.58
N LEU A 86 -0.11 -13.84 4.36
CA LEU A 86 1.33 -13.58 4.21
C LEU A 86 2.15 -14.84 4.43
N LEU A 87 1.87 -15.59 5.51
CA LEU A 87 2.54 -16.86 5.81
C LEU A 87 2.33 -17.88 4.68
N ALA A 88 1.11 -17.97 4.13
CA ALA A 88 0.83 -18.84 2.99
C ALA A 88 1.65 -18.45 1.75
N ASN A 89 1.73 -17.16 1.42
CA ASN A 89 2.54 -16.66 0.29
C ASN A 89 4.03 -16.99 0.48
N ILE A 90 4.54 -16.85 1.71
CA ILE A 90 5.94 -17.19 2.06
C ILE A 90 6.18 -18.71 1.90
N GLN A 91 5.27 -19.53 2.41
CA GLN A 91 5.39 -21.01 2.31
C GLN A 91 5.33 -21.48 0.86
N ASP A 92 4.50 -20.88 0.02
CA ASP A 92 4.43 -21.21 -1.40
C ASP A 92 5.71 -20.77 -2.13
N CYS A 93 6.29 -19.62 -1.78
CA CYS A 93 7.59 -19.22 -2.28
C CYS A 93 8.69 -20.23 -1.91
N MET A 94 8.72 -20.71 -0.66
CA MET A 94 9.65 -21.75 -0.21
C MET A 94 9.49 -23.06 -0.97
N LYS A 95 8.27 -23.50 -1.27
CA LYS A 95 8.00 -24.69 -2.09
C LYS A 95 8.57 -24.53 -3.49
N ASN A 96 8.36 -23.38 -4.12
CA ASN A 96 8.87 -23.10 -5.47
C ASN A 96 10.40 -23.11 -5.50
N GLN A 97 11.08 -22.52 -4.52
CA GLN A 97 12.54 -22.60 -4.41
C GLN A 97 13.04 -24.05 -4.31
N ARG A 98 12.30 -24.93 -3.65
CA ARG A 98 12.65 -26.35 -3.52
C ARG A 98 12.44 -27.15 -4.80
N LEU A 99 11.45 -26.80 -5.61
CA LEU A 99 11.24 -27.42 -6.91
C LEU A 99 12.43 -27.21 -7.85
N GLU A 100 13.12 -26.07 -7.70
CA GLU A 100 14.31 -25.69 -8.47
C GLU A 100 15.62 -25.93 -7.68
N LEU A 101 15.61 -26.84 -6.71
CA LEU A 101 16.67 -27.03 -5.72
C LEU A 101 18.06 -27.21 -6.35
N LEU A 102 18.19 -27.93 -7.47
CA LEU A 102 19.48 -28.17 -8.13
C LEU A 102 20.15 -26.90 -8.63
N VAL A 103 19.37 -25.94 -9.07
CA VAL A 103 19.85 -24.61 -9.51
C VAL A 103 20.09 -23.72 -8.29
N ASN A 104 19.14 -23.69 -7.39
CA ASN A 104 19.09 -22.77 -6.26
C ASN A 104 20.10 -23.05 -5.15
N LEU A 105 20.67 -24.25 -5.11
CA LEU A 105 21.76 -24.59 -4.17
C LEU A 105 23.07 -23.83 -4.45
N PHE A 106 23.28 -23.41 -5.71
CA PHE A 106 24.53 -22.81 -6.18
C PHE A 106 24.37 -21.35 -6.62
N THR A 107 23.16 -20.80 -6.57
CA THR A 107 22.86 -19.44 -6.99
C THR A 107 22.23 -18.63 -5.86
N SER A 108 22.20 -17.33 -6.00
CA SER A 108 21.40 -16.46 -5.14
C SER A 108 19.92 -16.54 -5.55
N ASN A 109 19.03 -16.67 -4.58
CA ASN A 109 17.59 -16.84 -4.78
C ASN A 109 16.87 -15.56 -4.33
N SER A 110 16.50 -14.70 -5.27
CA SER A 110 15.71 -13.52 -5.00
C SER A 110 14.28 -13.74 -5.45
N SER A 111 13.34 -13.60 -4.52
CA SER A 111 11.91 -13.75 -4.80
C SER A 111 11.13 -12.51 -4.36
N GLN A 112 9.99 -12.28 -5.00
CA GLN A 112 9.03 -11.25 -4.65
C GLN A 112 7.71 -11.92 -4.30
N ILE A 113 7.08 -11.46 -3.22
CA ILE A 113 5.74 -11.89 -2.82
C ILE A 113 4.86 -10.66 -2.58
N GLU A 114 3.56 -10.85 -2.74
CA GLU A 114 2.56 -9.88 -2.33
C GLU A 114 2.45 -9.85 -0.80
N ILE A 115 2.48 -8.64 -0.22
CA ILE A 115 2.20 -8.43 1.19
C ILE A 115 0.73 -8.01 1.30
N PRO A 116 -0.14 -8.86 1.87
CA PRO A 116 -1.57 -8.61 1.94
C PRO A 116 -1.88 -7.60 3.04
N ILE A 117 -2.04 -6.32 2.66
CA ILE A 117 -2.42 -5.24 3.57
C ILE A 117 -3.88 -4.90 3.35
N THR A 118 -4.64 -4.80 4.42
CA THR A 118 -6.02 -4.32 4.47
C THR A 118 -6.09 -3.01 5.22
N LEU A 119 -7.05 -2.15 4.87
CA LEU A 119 -7.32 -0.88 5.53
C LEU A 119 -8.68 -0.99 6.25
N ASP A 120 -8.67 -0.80 7.58
CA ASP A 120 -9.88 -0.75 8.39
C ASP A 120 -10.61 0.58 8.17
N ASP A 121 -11.89 0.50 7.79
CA ASP A 121 -12.70 1.68 7.44
C ASP A 121 -12.91 2.62 8.62
N ASN A 122 -13.19 2.07 9.80
CA ASN A 122 -13.47 2.88 10.98
C ASN A 122 -12.22 3.60 11.46
N ALA A 123 -11.09 2.89 11.53
CA ALA A 123 -9.82 3.48 11.93
C ALA A 123 -9.35 4.56 10.93
N PHE A 124 -9.57 4.32 9.62
CA PHE A 124 -9.29 5.32 8.59
C PHE A 124 -10.13 6.58 8.78
N GLN A 125 -11.45 6.43 8.98
CA GLN A 125 -12.35 7.55 9.21
C GLN A 125 -12.01 8.31 10.51
N ASP A 126 -11.68 7.61 11.58
CA ASP A 126 -11.25 8.22 12.83
C ASP A 126 -10.01 9.09 12.64
N ILE A 127 -9.03 8.62 11.86
CA ILE A 127 -7.83 9.42 11.57
C ILE A 127 -8.16 10.65 10.72
N ILE A 128 -8.98 10.52 9.69
CA ILE A 128 -9.41 11.65 8.86
C ILE A 128 -10.14 12.71 9.69
N GLN A 129 -10.99 12.27 10.62
CA GLN A 129 -11.75 13.17 11.50
C GLN A 129 -10.89 13.69 12.67
N VAL A 130 -10.19 12.82 13.42
CA VAL A 130 -9.45 13.18 14.64
C VAL A 130 -8.18 13.97 14.33
N LYS A 131 -7.45 13.62 13.28
CA LYS A 131 -6.27 14.37 12.82
C LYS A 131 -6.65 15.60 11.96
N ASN A 132 -7.94 15.84 11.80
CA ASN A 132 -8.50 17.07 11.24
C ASN A 132 -8.09 17.35 9.78
N LEU A 133 -7.90 16.32 8.96
CA LEU A 133 -7.61 16.57 7.54
C LEU A 133 -8.72 17.41 6.88
N ASN A 134 -9.99 17.29 7.35
CA ASN A 134 -11.12 18.07 6.86
C ASN A 134 -11.70 19.12 7.82
N VAL A 135 -11.46 19.06 9.14
CA VAL A 135 -12.15 19.88 10.15
C VAL A 135 -11.94 21.40 10.01
N LYS A 136 -10.81 21.85 9.47
CA LYS A 136 -10.52 23.27 9.25
C LYS A 136 -10.62 23.68 7.78
N ARG A 137 -11.14 22.82 6.93
CA ARG A 137 -11.25 23.08 5.51
C ARG A 137 -12.55 23.82 5.20
N ILE A 138 -12.51 24.59 4.14
CA ILE A 138 -13.68 25.27 3.61
C ILE A 138 -14.40 24.28 2.71
N PRO A 139 -15.68 23.92 3.00
CA PRO A 139 -16.45 23.06 2.12
C PRO A 139 -16.73 23.76 0.78
N SER A 140 -16.85 22.98 -0.29
CA SER A 140 -17.37 23.51 -1.55
C SER A 140 -18.85 23.88 -1.41
N GLN A 141 -19.28 24.96 -2.06
CA GLN A 141 -20.67 25.38 -2.10
C GLN A 141 -21.07 25.66 -3.54
N ASP A 142 -22.26 25.22 -3.91
CA ASP A 142 -22.81 25.48 -5.22
C ASP A 142 -23.20 26.97 -5.37
N ALA A 143 -23.23 27.44 -6.61
CA ALA A 143 -23.80 28.74 -6.91
C ALA A 143 -25.29 28.72 -6.62
N GLU A 144 -25.81 29.82 -6.06
CA GLU A 144 -27.19 29.96 -5.66
C GLU A 144 -27.85 31.24 -6.23
N LEU A 145 -29.16 31.15 -6.49
CA LEU A 145 -29.96 32.35 -6.80
C LEU A 145 -30.41 33.01 -5.50
N ILE A 146 -29.95 34.23 -5.27
CA ILE A 146 -30.34 35.03 -4.11
C ILE A 146 -31.24 36.19 -4.54
N PHE A 147 -32.29 36.45 -3.76
CA PHE A 147 -33.13 37.63 -3.93
C PHE A 147 -32.68 38.73 -2.99
N LYS A 148 -32.23 39.84 -3.55
CA LYS A 148 -31.78 40.99 -2.79
C LYS A 148 -32.16 42.28 -3.51
N ASP A 149 -32.61 43.29 -2.77
CA ASP A 149 -32.94 44.63 -3.27
C ASP A 149 -33.97 44.59 -4.43
N GLY A 150 -34.93 43.66 -4.39
CA GLY A 150 -36.00 43.54 -5.38
C GLY A 150 -35.65 42.81 -6.66
N SER A 151 -34.50 42.19 -6.74
CA SER A 151 -34.05 41.39 -7.91
C SER A 151 -33.31 40.12 -7.52
N TYR A 152 -33.31 39.15 -8.41
CA TYR A 152 -32.48 37.91 -8.27
C TYR A 152 -31.11 38.16 -8.85
N SER A 153 -30.11 37.70 -8.12
CA SER A 153 -28.70 37.65 -8.57
C SER A 153 -28.11 36.29 -8.28
N ILE A 154 -27.07 35.92 -8.99
CA ILE A 154 -26.33 34.68 -8.74
C ILE A 154 -25.27 34.98 -7.69
N GLN A 155 -25.34 34.29 -6.54
CA GLN A 155 -24.23 34.18 -5.62
C GLN A 155 -23.27 33.14 -6.21
N PRO A 156 -21.98 33.48 -6.46
CA PRO A 156 -21.03 32.55 -7.02
C PRO A 156 -20.76 31.37 -6.09
N GLU A 157 -20.40 30.27 -6.71
CA GLU A 157 -19.91 29.07 -6.04
C GLU A 157 -18.64 29.34 -5.22
N VAL A 158 -18.42 28.48 -4.21
CA VAL A 158 -17.17 28.43 -3.43
C VAL A 158 -16.47 27.12 -3.73
N TYR A 159 -15.26 27.20 -4.27
CA TYR A 159 -14.44 26.02 -4.56
C TYR A 159 -13.78 25.48 -3.31
N GLY A 160 -14.00 25.70 -2.18
CA GLY A 160 -13.46 25.09 -0.97
C GLY A 160 -12.12 24.38 -1.10
N ASN A 161 -11.75 23.67 -0.06
CA ASN A 161 -10.55 22.81 -0.05
C ASN A 161 -10.78 21.51 0.75
N GLU A 162 -12.04 21.11 0.87
CA GLU A 162 -12.39 19.82 1.49
C GLU A 162 -11.96 18.67 0.58
N LEU A 163 -11.31 17.66 1.15
CA LEU A 163 -10.91 16.46 0.43
C LEU A 163 -12.08 15.49 0.33
N ASP A 164 -12.14 14.77 -0.78
CA ASP A 164 -13.03 13.63 -0.93
C ASP A 164 -12.43 12.41 -0.22
N ASP A 165 -13.11 11.90 0.80
CA ASP A 165 -12.61 10.83 1.67
C ASP A 165 -12.43 9.52 0.91
N ASP A 166 -13.35 9.19 0.00
CA ASP A 166 -13.28 7.94 -0.80
C ASP A 166 -12.10 7.98 -1.79
N SER A 167 -11.89 9.13 -2.41
CA SER A 167 -10.77 9.35 -3.32
C SER A 167 -9.43 9.33 -2.58
N LEU A 168 -9.35 9.94 -1.41
CA LEU A 168 -8.15 9.90 -0.57
C LEU A 168 -7.85 8.46 -0.12
N ARG A 169 -8.87 7.71 0.30
CA ARG A 169 -8.76 6.30 0.63
C ARG A 169 -8.21 5.48 -0.53
N SER A 170 -8.79 5.65 -1.71
CA SER A 170 -8.37 4.95 -2.93
C SER A 170 -6.92 5.27 -3.30
N LEU A 171 -6.51 6.52 -3.13
CA LEU A 171 -5.13 6.96 -3.34
C LEU A 171 -4.16 6.27 -2.38
N ILE A 172 -4.49 6.21 -1.08
CA ILE A 172 -3.69 5.54 -0.06
C ILE A 172 -3.63 4.03 -0.32
N GLN A 173 -4.74 3.39 -0.66
CA GLN A 173 -4.76 1.95 -1.00
C GLN A 173 -3.89 1.65 -2.22
N THR A 174 -3.93 2.49 -3.24
CA THR A 174 -3.07 2.35 -4.43
C THR A 174 -1.60 2.49 -4.06
N ALA A 175 -1.26 3.47 -3.23
CA ALA A 175 0.10 3.66 -2.76
C ALA A 175 0.61 2.46 -1.93
N LEU A 176 -0.22 1.92 -1.03
CA LEU A 176 0.09 0.72 -0.23
C LEU A 176 0.30 -0.51 -1.11
N SER A 177 -0.54 -0.70 -2.13
CA SER A 177 -0.44 -1.85 -3.05
C SER A 177 0.83 -1.80 -3.92
N SER A 178 1.31 -0.61 -4.23
CA SER A 178 2.53 -0.39 -5.00
C SER A 178 3.79 -0.30 -4.13
N ALA A 179 3.62 -0.27 -2.80
CA ALA A 179 4.73 -0.11 -1.87
C ALA A 179 5.63 -1.35 -1.88
N ASN A 180 6.93 -1.11 -2.04
CA ASN A 180 7.92 -2.16 -1.92
C ASN A 180 8.51 -2.14 -0.50
N PHE A 181 8.06 -3.08 0.33
CA PHE A 181 8.62 -3.31 1.66
C PHE A 181 9.95 -4.08 1.48
N SER A 182 11.03 -3.36 1.20
CA SER A 182 12.36 -3.96 1.00
C SER A 182 13.33 -3.52 2.10
N GLY A 183 13.73 -4.46 2.93
CA GLY A 183 14.88 -4.36 3.83
C GLY A 183 14.76 -3.46 5.06
N THR A 184 13.81 -2.52 5.14
CA THR A 184 13.63 -1.58 6.28
C THR A 184 12.19 -1.10 6.35
N SER A 185 11.88 -0.31 7.40
CA SER A 185 10.62 0.43 7.48
C SER A 185 10.40 1.30 6.25
N LEU A 186 9.16 1.35 5.78
CA LEU A 186 8.74 2.17 4.65
C LEU A 186 8.25 3.53 5.15
N ASN A 187 8.77 4.61 4.56
CA ASN A 187 8.12 5.91 4.64
C ASN A 187 7.34 6.14 3.35
N LEU A 188 6.05 5.86 3.38
CA LEU A 188 5.17 6.03 2.23
C LEU A 188 4.76 7.50 2.13
N VAL A 189 5.09 8.15 1.03
CA VAL A 189 4.71 9.54 0.76
C VAL A 189 3.60 9.56 -0.27
N VAL A 190 2.50 10.24 0.06
CA VAL A 190 1.34 10.41 -0.81
C VAL A 190 1.09 11.90 -1.01
N ASP A 191 1.28 12.37 -2.25
CA ASP A 191 0.94 13.73 -2.63
C ASP A 191 -0.54 13.82 -3.03
N VAL A 192 -1.27 14.77 -2.45
CA VAL A 192 -2.68 15.03 -2.73
C VAL A 192 -2.79 15.77 -4.06
N PRO A 193 -3.35 15.14 -5.12
CA PRO A 193 -3.58 15.84 -6.38
C PRO A 193 -4.78 16.77 -6.28
N ALA A 194 -4.82 17.79 -7.13
CA ALA A 194 -5.92 18.78 -7.17
C ALA A 194 -7.29 18.14 -7.43
N SER A 195 -7.33 16.96 -8.04
CA SER A 195 -8.57 16.21 -8.32
C SER A 195 -9.22 15.60 -7.06
N LEU A 196 -8.53 15.58 -5.91
CA LEU A 196 -9.09 15.09 -4.66
C LEU A 196 -9.98 16.08 -3.93
N TYR A 197 -9.98 17.34 -4.32
CA TYR A 197 -10.86 18.33 -3.70
C TYR A 197 -12.29 18.15 -4.17
N LYS A 198 -13.24 18.26 -3.24
CA LYS A 198 -14.66 18.34 -3.57
C LYS A 198 -14.93 19.64 -4.33
N LEU A 199 -15.50 19.52 -5.51
CA LEU A 199 -15.85 20.65 -6.36
C LEU A 199 -17.34 20.97 -6.23
N PRO A 200 -17.76 22.24 -6.42
CA PRO A 200 -19.16 22.58 -6.53
C PRO A 200 -19.78 21.91 -7.75
N SER A 201 -21.01 21.43 -7.62
CA SER A 201 -21.77 20.78 -8.69
C SER A 201 -22.42 21.80 -9.64
N VAL A 202 -22.73 22.99 -9.13
CA VAL A 202 -23.33 24.09 -9.89
C VAL A 202 -22.45 25.33 -9.79
N THR A 203 -22.11 25.93 -10.93
CA THR A 203 -21.30 27.14 -11.00
C THR A 203 -22.12 28.33 -11.47
N LYS A 204 -21.65 29.56 -11.24
CA LYS A 204 -22.29 30.79 -11.72
C LYS A 204 -22.46 30.82 -13.24
N ASP A 205 -21.63 30.10 -13.96
CA ASP A 205 -21.65 30.04 -15.43
C ASP A 205 -22.59 28.95 -15.95
N ASP A 206 -23.27 28.20 -15.07
CA ASP A 206 -24.25 27.21 -15.44
C ASP A 206 -25.38 27.83 -16.27
N PRO A 207 -25.70 27.28 -17.46
CA PRO A 207 -26.72 27.83 -18.34
C PRO A 207 -28.10 27.87 -17.69
N ASP A 208 -28.45 26.89 -16.86
CA ASP A 208 -29.75 26.83 -16.20
C ASP A 208 -29.88 27.92 -15.10
N MET A 209 -28.81 28.20 -14.35
CA MET A 209 -28.78 29.30 -13.38
C MET A 209 -29.03 30.63 -14.06
N ASN A 210 -28.34 30.89 -15.16
CA ASN A 210 -28.51 32.12 -15.93
C ASN A 210 -29.91 32.23 -16.55
N ARG A 211 -30.49 31.12 -17.01
CA ARG A 211 -31.86 31.09 -17.52
C ARG A 211 -32.88 31.37 -16.42
N LEU A 212 -32.75 30.74 -15.24
CA LEU A 212 -33.64 30.94 -14.10
C LEU A 212 -33.60 32.39 -13.60
N MET A 213 -32.40 32.96 -13.44
CA MET A 213 -32.25 34.38 -13.04
C MET A 213 -32.99 35.33 -13.99
N LYS A 214 -32.91 35.10 -15.30
CA LYS A 214 -33.63 35.92 -16.29
C LYS A 214 -35.15 35.74 -16.22
N ILE A 215 -35.63 34.54 -15.90
CA ILE A 215 -37.08 34.29 -15.74
C ILE A 215 -37.64 35.00 -14.51
N TYR A 216 -36.92 34.87 -13.38
CA TYR A 216 -37.39 35.46 -12.11
C TYR A 216 -37.26 37.00 -12.03
N ASN A 217 -36.45 37.61 -12.89
CA ASN A 217 -36.29 39.07 -12.97
C ASN A 217 -37.17 39.72 -14.08
N ARG A 218 -38.08 38.96 -14.68
CA ARG A 218 -39.08 39.53 -15.62
C ARG A 218 -40.32 39.99 -14.95
#